data_7d6b50cccd3fcd84b366068554b84805
#
_entry.id   7d6b50cccd3fcd84b366068554b84805
#
_cell.length_a   1.000
_cell.length_b   1.000
_cell.length_c   1.000
_cell.angle_alpha   90.00
_cell.angle_beta   90.00
_cell.angle_gamma   90.00
#
_symmetry.space_group_name_H-M   'P 1'
#
loop_
_entity.id
_entity.type
_entity.pdbx_description
1 polymer ?
#
loop_
_entity_poly.entity_id
_entity_poly.type
_entity_poly.pdbx_seq_one_letter_code
_entity_poly.pdbx_strand_id
1 'polypeptide(L)'
;MGLPVSALSDADINRILNTMRSWNFQVLGTRSLEYAQTTIGGADCDEFSSDTLESSKVEGLFACGEVLDVDGDCGGYNLTWAFSSGILAGRSAAEQILSESEA
;
A
#
# COMPACT_ATOMS: atom_id res chain seq x y z
N MET A 1 -18.39 35.12 11.24
CA MET A 1 -17.65 35.17 12.51
C MET A 1 -18.04 33.90 13.29
N GLY A 2 -17.11 33.02 13.64
CA GLY A 2 -17.42 31.77 14.35
C GLY A 2 -17.65 32.05 15.83
N LEU A 3 -18.48 31.23 16.48
CA LEU A 3 -18.64 31.25 17.93
C LEU A 3 -17.35 30.73 18.62
N PRO A 4 -16.94 31.29 19.74
CA PRO A 4 -15.82 30.76 20.49
C PRO A 4 -16.22 29.38 21.08
N VAL A 5 -15.24 28.48 21.24
CA VAL A 5 -15.47 27.11 21.76
C VAL A 5 -16.17 27.12 23.14
N SER A 6 -15.86 28.14 23.96
CA SER A 6 -16.50 28.34 25.28
C SER A 6 -18.00 28.66 25.25
N ALA A 7 -18.55 28.97 24.08
CA ALA A 7 -19.96 29.27 23.89
C ALA A 7 -20.75 28.05 23.36
N LEU A 8 -20.11 26.91 23.13
CA LEU A 8 -20.76 25.70 22.68
C LEU A 8 -21.53 25.04 23.85
N SER A 9 -22.78 24.68 23.58
CA SER A 9 -23.56 23.84 24.49
C SER A 9 -23.11 22.38 24.42
N ASP A 10 -23.42 21.57 25.44
CA ASP A 10 -23.19 20.12 25.41
C ASP A 10 -23.86 19.45 24.21
N ALA A 11 -25.02 19.94 23.77
CA ALA A 11 -25.70 19.47 22.58
C ALA A 11 -24.89 19.74 21.31
N ASP A 12 -24.24 20.92 21.20
CA ASP A 12 -23.38 21.25 20.06
C ASP A 12 -22.14 20.39 20.04
N ILE A 13 -21.51 20.18 21.21
CA ILE A 13 -20.35 19.30 21.36
C ILE A 13 -20.70 17.87 20.95
N ASN A 14 -21.81 17.33 21.44
CA ASN A 14 -22.26 15.99 21.08
C ASN A 14 -22.57 15.87 19.58
N ARG A 15 -23.16 16.89 18.96
CA ARG A 15 -23.42 16.92 17.52
C ARG A 15 -22.11 16.89 16.73
N ILE A 16 -21.13 17.69 17.13
CA ILE A 16 -19.80 17.70 16.49
C ILE A 16 -19.16 16.32 16.60
N LEU A 17 -19.12 15.74 17.79
CA LEU A 17 -18.53 14.43 18.03
C LEU A 17 -19.20 13.32 17.21
N ASN A 18 -20.53 13.33 17.15
CA ASN A 18 -21.28 12.36 16.35
C ASN A 18 -21.01 12.54 14.84
N THR A 19 -20.92 13.77 14.36
CA THR A 19 -20.55 14.04 12.96
C THR A 19 -19.14 13.54 12.65
N MET A 20 -18.17 13.77 13.53
CA MET A 20 -16.80 13.28 13.35
C MET A 20 -16.70 11.75 13.34
N ARG A 21 -17.52 11.06 14.15
CA ARG A 21 -17.53 9.60 14.22
C ARG A 21 -18.27 8.94 13.07
N SER A 22 -19.21 9.64 12.46
CA SER A 22 -20.14 9.09 11.47
C SER A 22 -20.40 10.12 10.37
N TRP A 23 -19.34 10.53 9.70
CA TRP A 23 -19.42 11.51 8.62
C TRP A 23 -19.84 10.82 7.33
N ASN A 24 -21.06 11.04 6.89
CA ASN A 24 -21.62 10.43 5.70
C ASN A 24 -21.44 11.36 4.49
N PHE A 25 -20.89 10.82 3.41
CA PHE A 25 -20.78 11.49 2.12
C PHE A 25 -21.53 10.70 1.05
N GLN A 26 -22.25 11.40 0.20
CA GLN A 26 -22.80 10.79 -0.99
C GLN A 26 -21.72 10.71 -2.05
N VAL A 27 -21.37 9.49 -2.46
CA VAL A 27 -20.45 9.27 -3.57
C VAL A 27 -21.18 9.50 -4.88
N LEU A 28 -20.75 10.46 -5.68
CA LEU A 28 -21.34 10.82 -6.97
C LEU A 28 -20.61 10.18 -8.15
N GLY A 29 -19.40 9.66 -7.95
CA GLY A 29 -18.58 9.05 -8.98
C GLY A 29 -17.13 8.91 -8.53
N THR A 30 -16.28 8.40 -9.44
CA THR A 30 -14.84 8.25 -9.25
C THR A 30 -14.09 9.18 -10.21
N ARG A 31 -12.84 9.48 -9.88
CA ARG A 31 -11.92 10.16 -10.80
C ARG A 31 -11.31 9.14 -11.77
N SER A 32 -10.69 9.63 -12.85
CA SER A 32 -9.95 8.78 -13.78
C SER A 32 -8.72 8.14 -13.12
N LEU A 33 -8.20 7.06 -13.73
CA LEU A 33 -7.06 6.29 -13.24
C LEU A 33 -5.80 7.13 -12.98
N GLU A 34 -5.62 8.26 -13.67
CA GLU A 34 -4.49 9.18 -13.42
C GLU A 34 -4.47 9.78 -12.00
N TYR A 35 -5.59 9.70 -11.27
CA TYR A 35 -5.70 10.14 -9.88
C TYR A 35 -5.64 8.95 -8.89
N ALA A 36 -5.48 7.74 -9.36
CA ALA A 36 -5.34 6.57 -8.50
C ALA A 36 -4.00 6.63 -7.75
N GLN A 37 -4.02 6.36 -6.45
CA GLN A 37 -2.82 6.31 -5.62
C GLN A 37 -2.30 4.88 -5.45
N THR A 38 -3.15 3.90 -5.67
CA THR A 38 -2.84 2.48 -5.57
C THR A 38 -3.60 1.75 -6.66
N THR A 39 -2.97 0.77 -7.28
CA THR A 39 -3.57 -0.10 -8.30
C THR A 39 -3.81 -1.47 -7.69
N ILE A 40 -5.03 -2.00 -7.82
CA ILE A 40 -5.38 -3.37 -7.44
C ILE A 40 -5.11 -4.28 -8.63
N GLY A 41 -4.47 -5.43 -8.35
CA GLY A 41 -4.04 -6.38 -9.37
C GLY A 41 -2.57 -6.20 -9.72
N GLY A 42 -1.97 -7.25 -10.26
CA GLY A 42 -0.55 -7.31 -10.60
C GLY A 42 -0.15 -8.71 -11.04
N ALA A 43 1.15 -9.00 -10.97
CA ALA A 43 1.66 -10.35 -11.15
C ALA A 43 1.27 -11.22 -9.95
N ASP A 44 0.84 -12.44 -10.24
CA ASP A 44 0.39 -13.39 -9.22
C ASP A 44 1.53 -13.71 -8.24
N CYS A 45 1.28 -13.46 -6.95
CA CYS A 45 2.26 -13.70 -5.90
C CYS A 45 2.67 -15.16 -5.77
N ASP A 46 1.81 -16.11 -6.12
CA ASP A 46 2.11 -17.56 -6.08
C ASP A 46 3.18 -17.94 -7.12
N GLU A 47 3.49 -17.06 -8.08
CA GLU A 47 4.56 -17.24 -9.06
C GLU A 47 5.93 -16.75 -8.58
N PHE A 48 6.01 -16.20 -7.38
CA PHE A 48 7.23 -15.67 -6.79
C PHE A 48 7.50 -16.29 -5.43
N SER A 49 8.77 -16.57 -5.14
CA SER A 49 9.20 -17.09 -3.84
C SER A 49 8.95 -16.05 -2.74
N SER A 50 8.30 -16.43 -1.65
CA SER A 50 8.13 -15.56 -0.48
C SER A 50 9.45 -15.19 0.22
N ASP A 51 10.49 -16.00 0.03
CA ASP A 51 11.77 -15.84 0.70
C ASP A 51 12.77 -14.99 -0.10
N THR A 52 12.64 -14.98 -1.43
CA THR A 52 13.61 -14.32 -2.32
C THR A 52 12.98 -13.33 -3.29
N LEU A 53 11.67 -13.44 -3.54
CA LEU A 53 10.92 -12.75 -4.58
C LEU A 53 11.41 -13.06 -6.00
N GLU A 54 12.10 -14.19 -6.18
CA GLU A 54 12.44 -14.73 -7.49
C GLU A 54 11.24 -15.45 -8.10
N SER A 55 11.07 -15.33 -9.40
CA SER A 55 10.03 -16.01 -10.15
C SER A 55 10.26 -17.54 -10.15
N SER A 56 9.20 -18.29 -9.87
CA SER A 56 9.21 -19.75 -10.02
C SER A 56 9.19 -20.22 -11.49
N LYS A 57 8.94 -19.29 -12.43
CA LYS A 57 8.83 -19.59 -13.87
C LYS A 57 10.01 -19.13 -14.68
N VAL A 58 10.71 -18.10 -14.23
CA VAL A 58 11.83 -17.50 -14.96
C VAL A 58 12.98 -17.29 -13.99
N GLU A 59 14.02 -18.10 -14.13
CA GLU A 59 15.24 -18.00 -13.33
C GLU A 59 15.89 -16.62 -13.49
N GLY A 60 16.34 -16.04 -12.38
CA GLY A 60 16.96 -14.72 -12.34
C GLY A 60 15.99 -13.54 -12.48
N LEU A 61 14.69 -13.78 -12.60
CA LEU A 61 13.67 -12.73 -12.62
C LEU A 61 13.16 -12.48 -11.20
N PHE A 62 13.37 -11.28 -10.71
CA PHE A 62 12.84 -10.83 -9.41
C PHE A 62 11.79 -9.74 -9.62
N ALA A 63 10.77 -9.72 -8.77
CA ALA A 63 9.75 -8.67 -8.76
C ALA A 63 9.52 -8.14 -7.34
N CYS A 64 9.20 -6.85 -7.23
CA CYS A 64 8.93 -6.21 -5.94
C CYS A 64 7.97 -5.04 -6.08
N GLY A 65 7.36 -4.64 -4.97
CA GLY A 65 6.47 -3.49 -4.93
C GLY A 65 5.11 -3.77 -5.56
N GLU A 66 4.52 -2.73 -6.11
CA GLU A 66 3.14 -2.72 -6.62
C GLU A 66 2.95 -3.51 -7.92
N VAL A 67 4.03 -3.96 -8.56
CA VAL A 67 3.93 -4.87 -9.72
C VAL A 67 3.40 -6.25 -9.32
N LEU A 68 3.61 -6.67 -8.08
CA LEU A 68 3.00 -7.85 -7.49
C LEU A 68 1.59 -7.52 -7.00
N ASP A 69 0.67 -8.50 -7.11
CA ASP A 69 -0.72 -8.34 -6.67
C ASP A 69 -0.81 -8.34 -5.12
N VAL A 70 -0.26 -7.28 -4.53
CA VAL A 70 -0.29 -6.99 -3.10
C VAL A 70 -0.79 -5.57 -2.90
N ASP A 71 -1.97 -5.44 -2.34
CA ASP A 71 -2.53 -4.16 -1.94
C ASP A 71 -2.91 -4.16 -0.46
N GLY A 72 -2.55 -3.11 0.22
CA GLY A 72 -2.83 -2.90 1.64
C GLY A 72 -3.73 -1.70 1.86
N ASP A 73 -4.40 -1.69 3.01
CA ASP A 73 -5.21 -0.57 3.44
C ASP A 73 -4.43 0.76 3.43
N CYS A 74 -5.17 1.86 3.29
CA CYS A 74 -4.58 3.20 3.42
C CYS A 74 -3.98 3.37 4.83
N GLY A 75 -2.70 3.74 4.90
CA GLY A 75 -1.97 3.88 6.17
C GLY A 75 -0.48 3.58 6.08
N GLY A 76 0.08 3.59 4.87
CA GLY A 76 1.51 3.38 4.62
C GLY A 76 1.89 1.92 4.33
N TYR A 77 0.96 0.98 4.37
CA TYR A 77 1.24 -0.45 4.11
C TYR A 77 1.81 -0.69 2.72
N ASN A 78 1.25 -0.06 1.68
CA ASN A 78 1.73 -0.20 0.29
C ASN A 78 3.17 0.30 0.12
N LEU A 79 3.53 1.42 0.75
CA LEU A 79 4.90 1.92 0.75
C LEU A 79 5.84 1.02 1.55
N THR A 80 5.39 0.50 2.69
CA THR A 80 6.17 -0.45 3.50
C THR A 80 6.45 -1.71 2.70
N TRP A 81 5.44 -2.25 2.00
CA TRP A 81 5.59 -3.38 1.09
C TRP A 81 6.59 -3.07 -0.03
N ALA A 82 6.43 -1.93 -0.72
CA ALA A 82 7.29 -1.56 -1.83
C ALA A 82 8.78 -1.47 -1.41
N PHE A 83 9.07 -0.85 -0.26
CA PHE A 83 10.44 -0.74 0.25
C PHE A 83 11.00 -2.07 0.73
N SER A 84 10.22 -2.83 1.53
CA SER A 84 10.68 -4.10 2.11
C SER A 84 10.90 -5.15 1.03
N SER A 85 9.97 -5.29 0.10
CA SER A 85 10.10 -6.21 -1.03
C SER A 85 11.25 -5.82 -1.97
N GLY A 86 11.46 -4.51 -2.19
CA GLY A 86 12.60 -4.02 -2.96
C GLY A 86 13.95 -4.37 -2.34
N ILE A 87 14.07 -4.25 -1.02
CA ILE A 87 15.29 -4.64 -0.29
C ILE A 87 15.50 -6.15 -0.39
N LEU A 88 14.44 -6.95 -0.20
CA LEU A 88 14.52 -8.41 -0.27
C LEU A 88 14.92 -8.88 -1.67
N ALA A 89 14.23 -8.45 -2.71
CA ALA A 89 14.51 -8.81 -4.09
C ALA A 89 15.92 -8.41 -4.52
N GLY A 90 16.32 -7.18 -4.19
CA GLY A 90 17.66 -6.68 -4.53
C GLY A 90 18.79 -7.46 -3.83
N ARG A 91 18.60 -7.82 -2.57
CA ARG A 91 19.54 -8.63 -1.81
C ARG A 91 19.63 -10.05 -2.38
N SER A 92 18.49 -10.68 -2.64
CA SER A 92 18.43 -12.05 -3.17
C SER A 92 19.10 -12.14 -4.55
N ALA A 93 18.83 -11.17 -5.43
CA ALA A 93 19.48 -11.10 -6.74
C ALA A 93 21.01 -10.95 -6.63
N ALA A 94 21.49 -10.11 -5.72
CA ALA A 94 22.91 -9.93 -5.49
C ALA A 94 23.58 -11.21 -4.93
N GLU A 95 22.95 -11.89 -3.98
CA GLU A 95 23.43 -13.15 -3.41
C GLU A 95 23.50 -14.26 -4.48
N GLN A 96 22.53 -14.33 -5.39
CA GLN A 96 22.55 -15.29 -6.50
C GLN A 96 23.74 -15.06 -7.43
N ILE A 97 23.96 -13.82 -7.89
CA ILE A 97 25.09 -13.47 -8.78
C ILE A 97 26.44 -13.80 -8.12
N LEU A 98 26.57 -13.51 -6.82
CA LEU A 98 27.82 -13.81 -6.09
C LEU A 98 28.08 -15.31 -6.01
N SER A 99 27.06 -16.10 -5.73
CA SER A 99 27.18 -17.57 -5.66
C SER A 99 27.55 -18.20 -7.01
N GLU A 100 27.02 -17.67 -8.11
CA GLU A 100 27.36 -18.14 -9.47
C GLU A 100 28.78 -17.76 -9.87
N SER A 101 29.32 -16.65 -9.35
CA SER A 101 30.68 -16.21 -9.65
C SER A 101 31.76 -17.02 -8.91
N GLU A 102 31.41 -17.73 -7.87
CA GLU A 102 32.31 -18.58 -7.07
C GLU A 102 32.30 -20.06 -7.50
N ALA A 103 31.40 -20.44 -8.40
CA ALA A 103 31.23 -21.82 -8.91
C ALA A 103 32.00 -22.05 -10.22
#